data_ccb3ce7505a247b12b03a2e9e1f1ab38
#
_entry.id   ccb3ce7505a247b12b03a2e9e1f1ab38
#
_cell.length_a   1.000
_cell.length_b   1.000
_cell.length_c   1.000
_cell.angle_alpha   90.00
_cell.angle_beta   90.00
_cell.angle_gamma   90.00
#
_symmetry.space_group_name_H-M   'P 1'
#
loop_
_entity.id
_entity.type
_entity.pdbx_description
1 polymer ?
#
loop_
_entity_poly.entity_id
_entity_poly.type
_entity_poly.pdbx_seq_one_letter_code
_entity_poly.pdbx_strand_id
1 'polypeptide(L)'
;MDDNHSLSLDRYEFAKGMTDFALGFSEGEIAQLFSYFDVNNNNLIEYDEFLRTIRGPMNANRKAIVAKAFAIMDKDGNGYLDYNDIKGVYNAKFHPDVKSGKKTEQQILQEFLETFEAAHNMRNNDAPDHIVTKDEFDEYYNNVSASIDRDDYFATMMNSAWNLDKSRVTKKAWAGEQGNTAAKSGAKAPAVANMNYSDKQLCEVMKKKLAARGARGI
;
A
#
# COMPACT_ATOMS: atom_id res chain seq x y z
N MET A 1 16.03 2.72 11.83
CA MET A 1 16.19 1.46 11.13
C MET A 1 16.87 1.68 9.78
N ASP A 2 16.37 2.56 8.93
CA ASP A 2 17.00 2.92 7.65
C ASP A 2 18.10 3.98 7.93
N ASP A 3 19.32 3.52 8.18
CA ASP A 3 20.44 4.37 8.61
C ASP A 3 21.09 5.10 7.42
N ASN A 4 20.93 4.58 6.22
CA ASN A 4 21.51 5.10 4.98
C ASN A 4 20.53 5.94 4.12
N HIS A 5 19.26 6.04 4.55
CA HIS A 5 18.17 6.74 3.86
C HIS A 5 17.90 6.22 2.45
N SER A 6 18.06 4.90 2.25
CA SER A 6 17.78 4.22 0.97
C SER A 6 16.29 4.00 0.70
N LEU A 7 15.42 4.24 1.68
CA LEU A 7 13.98 3.93 1.70
C LEU A 7 13.69 2.42 1.67
N SER A 8 14.69 1.61 2.01
CA SER A 8 14.61 0.16 2.14
C SER A 8 15.46 -0.28 3.34
N LEU A 9 15.25 -1.52 3.79
CA LEU A 9 16.05 -2.10 4.87
C LEU A 9 16.86 -3.28 4.32
N ASP A 10 18.16 -3.24 4.46
CA ASP A 10 18.98 -4.41 4.25
C ASP A 10 18.94 -5.36 5.47
N ARG A 11 19.55 -6.54 5.33
CA ARG A 11 19.57 -7.56 6.42
C ARG A 11 20.17 -7.04 7.70
N TYR A 12 21.21 -6.21 7.61
CA TYR A 12 21.87 -5.66 8.78
C TYR A 12 20.99 -4.62 9.49
N GLU A 13 20.42 -3.70 8.73
CA GLU A 13 19.55 -2.65 9.23
C GLU A 13 18.27 -3.24 9.86
N PHE A 14 17.68 -4.27 9.21
CA PHE A 14 16.54 -4.99 9.76
C PHE A 14 16.89 -5.70 11.06
N ALA A 15 18.01 -6.44 11.11
CA ALA A 15 18.47 -7.14 12.31
C ALA A 15 18.78 -6.16 13.45
N LYS A 16 19.46 -5.05 13.15
CA LYS A 16 19.74 -3.98 14.10
C LYS A 16 18.41 -3.40 14.66
N GLY A 17 17.45 -3.12 13.79
CA GLY A 17 16.15 -2.64 14.21
C GLY A 17 15.42 -3.63 15.14
N MET A 18 15.43 -4.93 14.84
CA MET A 18 14.85 -5.94 15.73
C MET A 18 15.51 -5.95 17.10
N THR A 19 16.83 -5.72 17.16
CA THR A 19 17.61 -5.64 18.41
C THR A 19 17.32 -4.34 19.16
N ASP A 20 17.32 -3.20 18.49
CA ASP A 20 17.09 -1.87 19.09
C ASP A 20 15.68 -1.80 19.69
N PHE A 21 14.68 -2.38 18.99
CA PHE A 21 13.34 -2.54 19.56
C PHE A 21 13.26 -3.63 20.63
N ALA A 22 14.36 -4.31 20.95
CA ALA A 22 14.47 -5.38 21.94
C ALA A 22 13.34 -6.41 21.80
N LEU A 23 13.01 -6.84 20.58
CA LEU A 23 11.91 -7.75 20.31
C LEU A 23 12.22 -9.19 20.75
N GLY A 24 13.51 -9.50 21.06
CA GLY A 24 13.96 -10.76 21.62
C GLY A 24 13.81 -11.94 20.67
N PHE A 25 14.10 -11.72 19.39
CA PHE A 25 14.25 -12.78 18.39
C PHE A 25 15.71 -13.25 18.31
N SER A 26 15.90 -14.53 18.03
CA SER A 26 17.21 -15.09 17.68
C SER A 26 17.61 -14.66 16.25
N GLU A 27 18.91 -14.78 15.94
CA GLU A 27 19.41 -14.48 14.60
C GLU A 27 18.73 -15.31 13.50
N GLY A 28 18.43 -16.58 13.78
CA GLY A 28 17.70 -17.45 12.86
C GLY A 28 16.26 -16.98 12.59
N GLU A 29 15.56 -16.55 13.64
CA GLU A 29 14.20 -15.99 13.52
C GLU A 29 14.21 -14.64 12.78
N ILE A 30 15.23 -13.80 13.00
CA ILE A 30 15.40 -12.54 12.27
C ILE A 30 15.66 -12.80 10.79
N ALA A 31 16.52 -13.78 10.46
CA ALA A 31 16.78 -14.16 9.07
C ALA A 31 15.52 -14.71 8.37
N GLN A 32 14.73 -15.51 9.09
CA GLN A 32 13.46 -16.04 8.60
C GLN A 32 12.43 -14.92 8.37
N LEU A 33 12.31 -13.99 9.32
CA LEU A 33 11.46 -12.80 9.17
C LEU A 33 11.90 -11.96 7.97
N PHE A 34 13.19 -11.70 7.81
CA PHE A 34 13.70 -10.94 6.68
C PHE A 34 13.25 -11.55 5.36
N SER A 35 13.45 -12.87 5.17
CA SER A 35 13.01 -13.56 3.95
C SER A 35 11.49 -13.58 3.75
N TYR A 36 10.71 -13.49 4.83
CA TYR A 36 9.25 -13.39 4.77
C TYR A 36 8.77 -11.99 4.34
N PHE A 37 9.52 -10.94 4.69
CA PHE A 37 9.24 -9.57 4.29
C PHE A 37 9.74 -9.24 2.88
N ASP A 38 10.89 -9.79 2.49
CA ASP A 38 11.50 -9.65 1.15
C ASP A 38 10.74 -10.53 0.15
N VAL A 39 9.60 -10.04 -0.32
CA VAL A 39 8.68 -10.81 -1.17
C VAL A 39 9.23 -11.00 -2.58
N ASN A 40 9.94 -10.00 -3.11
CA ASN A 40 10.54 -10.02 -4.45
C ASN A 40 11.95 -10.64 -4.49
N ASN A 41 12.50 -11.05 -3.32
CA ASN A 41 13.83 -11.66 -3.15
C ASN A 41 14.98 -10.82 -3.70
N ASN A 42 14.88 -9.48 -3.59
CA ASN A 42 15.95 -8.56 -3.98
C ASN A 42 16.98 -8.31 -2.86
N ASN A 43 16.84 -8.97 -1.71
CA ASN A 43 17.61 -8.81 -0.48
C ASN A 43 17.48 -7.42 0.19
N LEU A 44 16.39 -6.74 -0.08
CA LEU A 44 15.99 -5.51 0.57
C LEU A 44 14.53 -5.65 1.01
N ILE A 45 14.16 -5.02 2.11
CA ILE A 45 12.75 -4.87 2.50
C ILE A 45 12.35 -3.44 2.20
N GLU A 46 11.53 -3.25 1.19
CA GLU A 46 10.98 -1.95 0.84
C GLU A 46 9.86 -1.54 1.81
N TYR A 47 9.60 -0.23 1.91
CA TYR A 47 8.58 0.30 2.81
C TYR A 47 7.20 -0.34 2.58
N ASP A 48 6.82 -0.51 1.32
CA ASP A 48 5.52 -1.11 0.96
C ASP A 48 5.46 -2.60 1.29
N GLU A 49 6.54 -3.35 1.10
CA GLU A 49 6.65 -4.75 1.51
C GLU A 49 6.52 -4.89 3.02
N PHE A 50 7.21 -4.02 3.77
CA PHE A 50 7.15 -4.00 5.23
C PHE A 50 5.72 -3.72 5.71
N LEU A 51 5.09 -2.65 5.24
CA LEU A 51 3.73 -2.29 5.65
C LEU A 51 2.71 -3.36 5.28
N ARG A 52 2.78 -3.89 4.07
CA ARG A 52 1.86 -4.92 3.60
C ARG A 52 1.97 -6.19 4.42
N THR A 53 3.18 -6.62 4.72
CA THR A 53 3.43 -7.83 5.51
C THR A 53 2.98 -7.66 6.95
N ILE A 54 3.22 -6.49 7.55
CA ILE A 54 2.76 -6.17 8.92
C ILE A 54 1.25 -6.10 9.00
N ARG A 55 0.58 -5.40 8.11
CA ARG A 55 -0.87 -5.17 8.17
C ARG A 55 -1.67 -6.31 7.57
N GLY A 56 -1.05 -7.06 6.68
CA GLY A 56 -1.73 -8.12 5.94
C GLY A 56 -2.69 -7.58 4.87
N PRO A 57 -3.50 -8.45 4.26
CA PRO A 57 -4.42 -8.06 3.21
C PRO A 57 -5.56 -7.20 3.75
N MET A 58 -6.15 -6.39 2.86
CA MET A 58 -7.37 -5.63 3.14
C MET A 58 -8.45 -6.51 3.77
N ASN A 59 -9.17 -5.98 4.74
CA ASN A 59 -10.35 -6.62 5.30
C ASN A 59 -11.51 -6.68 4.27
N ALA A 60 -12.54 -7.45 4.58
CA ALA A 60 -13.67 -7.68 3.67
C ALA A 60 -14.40 -6.38 3.28
N ASN A 61 -14.52 -5.42 4.21
CA ASN A 61 -15.21 -4.14 3.96
C ASN A 61 -14.40 -3.29 2.96
N ARG A 62 -13.09 -3.17 3.14
CA ARG A 62 -12.21 -2.44 2.23
C ARG A 62 -12.19 -3.08 0.84
N LYS A 63 -12.11 -4.41 0.76
CA LYS A 63 -12.20 -5.16 -0.51
C LYS A 63 -13.51 -4.89 -1.24
N ALA A 64 -14.63 -4.87 -0.52
CA ALA A 64 -15.93 -4.57 -1.13
C ALA A 64 -16.00 -3.14 -1.69
N ILE A 65 -15.39 -2.17 -1.01
CA ILE A 65 -15.32 -0.78 -1.49
C ILE A 65 -14.45 -0.68 -2.74
N VAL A 66 -13.30 -1.35 -2.77
CA VAL A 66 -12.39 -1.39 -3.94
C VAL A 66 -13.06 -2.07 -5.12
N ALA A 67 -13.71 -3.22 -4.91
CA ALA A 67 -14.46 -3.92 -5.96
C ALA A 67 -15.59 -3.06 -6.54
N LYS A 68 -16.29 -2.29 -5.68
CA LYS A 68 -17.31 -1.34 -6.14
C LYS A 68 -16.72 -0.21 -6.97
N ALA A 69 -15.54 0.30 -6.61
CA ALA A 69 -14.84 1.32 -7.38
C ALA A 69 -14.46 0.80 -8.76
N PHE A 70 -13.87 -0.39 -8.83
CA PHE A 70 -13.53 -1.05 -10.10
C PHE A 70 -14.76 -1.20 -11.00
N ALA A 71 -15.85 -1.75 -10.49
CA ALA A 71 -17.09 -1.96 -11.25
C ALA A 71 -17.78 -0.66 -11.75
N ILE A 72 -17.52 0.48 -11.10
CA ILE A 72 -18.02 1.78 -11.58
C ILE A 72 -17.17 2.30 -12.74
N MET A 73 -15.89 1.97 -12.77
CA MET A 73 -14.97 2.38 -13.83
C MET A 73 -15.05 1.45 -15.03
N ASP A 74 -15.05 0.15 -14.83
CA ASP A 74 -15.24 -0.87 -15.87
C ASP A 74 -16.67 -0.78 -16.44
N LYS A 75 -16.86 0.10 -17.41
CA LYS A 75 -18.21 0.43 -17.93
C LYS A 75 -18.70 -0.58 -18.93
N ASP A 76 -17.80 -1.16 -19.69
CA ASP A 76 -18.12 -2.17 -20.70
C ASP A 76 -18.16 -3.59 -20.14
N GLY A 77 -17.69 -3.77 -18.88
CA GLY A 77 -17.72 -5.04 -18.17
C GLY A 77 -16.71 -6.06 -18.70
N ASN A 78 -15.62 -5.58 -19.31
CA ASN A 78 -14.60 -6.46 -19.90
C ASN A 78 -13.62 -7.02 -18.87
N GLY A 79 -13.65 -6.52 -17.61
CA GLY A 79 -12.85 -7.00 -16.49
C GLY A 79 -11.47 -6.37 -16.35
N TYR A 80 -11.18 -5.34 -17.12
CA TYR A 80 -9.99 -4.51 -17.01
C TYR A 80 -10.35 -3.04 -17.26
N LEU A 81 -9.46 -2.12 -16.88
CA LEU A 81 -9.64 -0.69 -17.11
C LEU A 81 -8.68 -0.23 -18.20
N ASP A 82 -9.22 0.38 -19.22
CA ASP A 82 -8.46 0.99 -20.30
C ASP A 82 -8.67 2.52 -20.36
N TYR A 83 -8.05 3.15 -21.35
CA TYR A 83 -8.20 4.56 -21.62
C TYR A 83 -9.67 5.00 -21.74
N ASN A 84 -10.54 4.21 -22.37
CA ASN A 84 -11.94 4.58 -22.63
C ASN A 84 -12.76 4.60 -21.35
N ASP A 85 -12.48 3.68 -20.42
CA ASP A 85 -13.10 3.62 -19.10
C ASP A 85 -12.75 4.85 -18.28
N ILE A 86 -11.45 5.18 -18.23
CA ILE A 86 -10.93 6.28 -17.42
C ILE A 86 -11.30 7.65 -17.98
N LYS A 87 -11.35 7.81 -19.31
CA LYS A 87 -11.70 9.08 -19.98
C LYS A 87 -13.05 9.65 -19.53
N GLY A 88 -13.99 8.82 -19.12
CA GLY A 88 -15.30 9.26 -18.66
C GLY A 88 -15.39 9.55 -17.16
N VAL A 89 -14.38 9.15 -16.39
CA VAL A 89 -14.34 9.25 -14.92
C VAL A 89 -13.32 10.29 -14.48
N TYR A 90 -12.14 10.28 -15.07
CA TYR A 90 -11.05 11.21 -14.77
C TYR A 90 -11.04 12.37 -15.75
N ASN A 91 -11.13 13.61 -15.24
CA ASN A 91 -11.13 14.81 -16.08
C ASN A 91 -9.73 15.38 -16.20
N ALA A 92 -8.95 14.87 -17.14
CA ALA A 92 -7.58 15.30 -17.41
C ALA A 92 -7.46 16.75 -17.93
N LYS A 93 -8.55 17.34 -18.46
CA LYS A 93 -8.55 18.72 -19.02
C LYS A 93 -8.05 19.79 -18.05
N PHE A 94 -8.24 19.58 -16.77
CA PHE A 94 -7.84 20.52 -15.72
C PHE A 94 -6.44 20.26 -15.18
N HIS A 95 -5.75 19.21 -15.65
CA HIS A 95 -4.38 18.93 -15.22
C HIS A 95 -3.44 20.08 -15.62
N PRO A 96 -2.52 20.51 -14.75
CA PRO A 96 -1.62 21.64 -15.03
C PRO A 96 -0.81 21.47 -16.32
N ASP A 97 -0.33 20.25 -16.59
CA ASP A 97 0.49 19.96 -17.77
C ASP A 97 -0.33 19.97 -19.07
N VAL A 98 -1.63 19.61 -19.01
CA VAL A 98 -2.53 19.75 -20.16
C VAL A 98 -2.83 21.23 -20.41
N LYS A 99 -3.11 22.01 -19.37
CA LYS A 99 -3.35 23.45 -19.49
C LYS A 99 -2.13 24.21 -20.00
N SER A 100 -0.93 23.79 -19.65
CA SER A 100 0.32 24.40 -20.11
C SER A 100 0.76 23.90 -21.49
N GLY A 101 0.05 22.93 -22.08
CA GLY A 101 0.40 22.33 -23.36
C GLY A 101 1.62 21.40 -23.33
N LYS A 102 2.12 21.04 -22.15
CA LYS A 102 3.26 20.11 -21.99
C LYS A 102 2.89 18.67 -22.30
N LYS A 103 1.65 18.26 -21.94
CA LYS A 103 1.13 16.90 -22.13
C LYS A 103 -0.26 16.97 -22.73
N THR A 104 -0.65 15.91 -23.44
CA THR A 104 -2.02 15.70 -23.92
C THR A 104 -2.89 15.08 -22.81
N GLU A 105 -4.20 15.19 -22.92
CA GLU A 105 -5.13 14.49 -22.02
C GLU A 105 -4.88 12.98 -22.05
N GLN A 106 -4.58 12.42 -23.23
CA GLN A 106 -4.29 10.99 -23.36
C GLN A 106 -3.05 10.58 -22.58
N GLN A 107 -1.96 11.35 -22.64
CA GLN A 107 -0.74 11.05 -21.87
C GLN A 107 -1.01 11.07 -20.37
N ILE A 108 -1.78 12.04 -19.86
CA ILE A 108 -2.14 12.09 -18.45
C ILE A 108 -2.99 10.89 -18.03
N LEU A 109 -3.90 10.43 -18.89
CA LEU A 109 -4.73 9.26 -18.60
C LEU A 109 -3.91 7.96 -18.63
N GLN A 110 -2.93 7.84 -19.53
CA GLN A 110 -2.00 6.73 -19.57
C GLN A 110 -1.11 6.69 -18.31
N GLU A 111 -0.50 7.82 -17.93
CA GLU A 111 0.27 7.93 -16.68
C GLU A 111 -0.57 7.59 -15.45
N PHE A 112 -1.86 7.91 -15.47
CA PHE A 112 -2.77 7.52 -14.41
C PHE A 112 -2.95 5.99 -14.33
N LEU A 113 -3.13 5.30 -15.48
CA LEU A 113 -3.20 3.83 -15.52
C LEU A 113 -1.89 3.21 -15.04
N GLU A 114 -0.74 3.70 -15.52
CA GLU A 114 0.60 3.25 -15.09
C GLU A 114 0.79 3.29 -13.56
N THR A 115 0.11 4.19 -12.87
CA THR A 115 0.18 4.27 -11.39
C THR A 115 -0.32 2.99 -10.72
N PHE A 116 -1.32 2.31 -11.28
CA PHE A 116 -1.83 1.05 -10.76
C PHE A 116 -0.95 -0.14 -11.13
N GLU A 117 -0.40 -0.12 -12.34
CA GLU A 117 0.48 -1.16 -12.85
C GLU A 117 1.85 -1.16 -12.15
N ALA A 118 2.32 0.02 -11.68
CA ALA A 118 3.69 0.19 -11.20
C ALA A 118 4.09 -0.82 -10.10
N ALA A 119 3.19 -1.09 -9.17
CA ALA A 119 3.46 -2.04 -8.07
C ALA A 119 3.54 -3.49 -8.55
N HIS A 120 2.74 -3.85 -9.55
CA HIS A 120 2.71 -5.19 -10.15
C HIS A 120 3.91 -5.40 -11.08
N ASN A 121 4.19 -4.42 -11.94
CA ASN A 121 5.26 -4.48 -12.92
C ASN A 121 6.65 -4.52 -12.27
N MET A 122 6.85 -3.82 -11.13
CA MET A 122 8.10 -3.93 -10.36
C MET A 122 8.42 -5.36 -9.91
N ARG A 123 7.40 -6.19 -9.62
CA ARG A 123 7.60 -7.57 -9.20
C ARG A 123 7.87 -8.52 -10.34
N ASN A 124 7.16 -8.32 -11.44
CA ASN A 124 7.17 -9.23 -12.58
C ASN A 124 8.18 -8.79 -13.64
N ASN A 125 8.79 -7.62 -13.48
CA ASN A 125 9.70 -7.00 -14.45
C ASN A 125 9.03 -6.81 -15.83
N ASP A 126 7.73 -6.50 -15.80
CA ASP A 126 6.92 -6.25 -16.99
C ASP A 126 6.94 -4.77 -17.39
N ALA A 127 6.72 -4.50 -18.68
CA ALA A 127 6.54 -3.14 -19.17
C ALA A 127 5.06 -2.72 -19.03
N PRO A 128 4.76 -1.43 -18.79
CA PRO A 128 3.39 -0.94 -18.75
C PRO A 128 2.67 -1.20 -20.07
N ASP A 129 1.48 -1.77 -20.01
CA ASP A 129 0.61 -2.00 -21.15
C ASP A 129 -0.59 -1.04 -21.22
N HIS A 130 -0.71 -0.18 -20.18
CA HIS A 130 -1.79 0.81 -20.00
C HIS A 130 -3.18 0.16 -19.85
N ILE A 131 -3.20 -1.07 -19.39
CA ILE A 131 -4.39 -1.84 -19.05
C ILE A 131 -4.28 -2.23 -17.58
N VAL A 132 -5.27 -1.90 -16.79
CA VAL A 132 -5.29 -2.24 -15.36
C VAL A 132 -6.27 -3.38 -15.13
N THR A 133 -5.74 -4.54 -14.86
CA THR A 133 -6.56 -5.69 -14.46
C THR A 133 -7.14 -5.48 -13.06
N LYS A 134 -8.17 -6.28 -12.74
CA LYS A 134 -8.75 -6.24 -11.39
C LYS A 134 -7.72 -6.58 -10.31
N ASP A 135 -6.79 -7.50 -10.58
CA ASP A 135 -5.78 -7.91 -9.62
C ASP A 135 -4.76 -6.79 -9.35
N GLU A 136 -4.32 -6.06 -10.38
CA GLU A 136 -3.45 -4.88 -10.24
C GLU A 136 -4.13 -3.76 -9.47
N PHE A 137 -5.41 -3.52 -9.75
CA PHE A 137 -6.21 -2.54 -9.02
C PHE A 137 -6.37 -2.92 -7.53
N ASP A 138 -6.68 -4.19 -7.26
CA ASP A 138 -6.79 -4.71 -5.89
C ASP A 138 -5.43 -4.64 -5.17
N GLU A 139 -4.32 -4.92 -5.86
CA GLU A 139 -2.97 -4.84 -5.32
C GLU A 139 -2.57 -3.40 -4.98
N TYR A 140 -2.82 -2.46 -5.88
CA TYR A 140 -2.59 -1.04 -5.63
C TYR A 140 -3.32 -0.58 -4.36
N TYR A 141 -4.62 -0.87 -4.25
CA TYR A 141 -5.39 -0.47 -3.07
C TYR A 141 -5.04 -1.27 -1.82
N ASN A 142 -4.49 -2.47 -1.95
CA ASN A 142 -3.93 -3.18 -0.80
C ASN A 142 -2.73 -2.44 -0.22
N ASN A 143 -1.86 -1.85 -1.06
CA ASN A 143 -0.74 -1.02 -0.64
C ASN A 143 -1.24 0.28 0.01
N VAL A 144 -2.17 0.98 -0.64
CA VAL A 144 -2.80 2.20 -0.07
C VAL A 144 -3.47 1.89 1.27
N SER A 145 -4.20 0.78 1.36
CA SER A 145 -4.86 0.31 2.58
C SER A 145 -3.87 0.05 3.71
N ALA A 146 -2.68 -0.49 3.40
CA ALA A 146 -1.63 -0.73 4.38
C ALA A 146 -1.12 0.56 5.04
N SER A 147 -1.19 1.71 4.40
CA SER A 147 -0.81 3.01 4.96
C SER A 147 -1.94 3.74 5.71
N ILE A 148 -3.16 3.20 5.72
CA ILE A 148 -4.33 3.81 6.35
C ILE A 148 -4.82 2.98 7.53
N ASP A 149 -4.82 3.56 8.74
CA ASP A 149 -5.21 2.86 9.97
C ASP A 149 -6.72 2.63 10.08
N ARG A 150 -7.54 3.62 9.72
CA ARG A 150 -8.97 3.64 9.99
C ARG A 150 -9.79 3.29 8.76
N ASP A 151 -10.77 2.38 8.93
CA ASP A 151 -11.67 1.95 7.86
C ASP A 151 -12.60 3.07 7.37
N ASP A 152 -13.06 3.94 8.27
CA ASP A 152 -13.90 5.08 7.92
C ASP A 152 -13.14 6.11 7.06
N TYR A 153 -11.86 6.34 7.35
CA TYR A 153 -11.02 7.19 6.53
C TYR A 153 -10.78 6.58 5.15
N PHE A 154 -10.49 5.27 5.08
CA PHE A 154 -10.35 4.56 3.81
C PHE A 154 -11.64 4.66 2.97
N ALA A 155 -12.80 4.42 3.59
CA ALA A 155 -14.08 4.54 2.91
C ALA A 155 -14.33 5.97 2.40
N THR A 156 -14.04 6.99 3.20
CA THR A 156 -14.17 8.41 2.82
C THR A 156 -13.24 8.76 1.67
N MET A 157 -11.99 8.31 1.70
CA MET A 157 -11.03 8.51 0.63
C MET A 157 -11.53 7.87 -0.69
N MET A 158 -11.96 6.61 -0.63
CA MET A 158 -12.49 5.90 -1.80
C MET A 158 -13.76 6.54 -2.36
N ASN A 159 -14.69 6.94 -1.48
CA ASN A 159 -15.88 7.69 -1.90
C ASN A 159 -15.51 9.03 -2.54
N SER A 160 -14.52 9.71 -1.99
CA SER A 160 -14.03 10.99 -2.53
C SER A 160 -13.33 10.84 -3.86
N ALA A 161 -12.54 9.80 -4.04
CA ALA A 161 -11.82 9.52 -5.29
C ALA A 161 -12.79 9.12 -6.41
N TRP A 162 -13.70 8.18 -6.14
CA TRP A 162 -14.50 7.49 -7.15
C TRP A 162 -15.98 7.83 -7.14
N ASN A 163 -16.43 8.76 -6.28
CA ASN A 163 -17.83 9.17 -6.15
C ASN A 163 -18.81 7.97 -5.99
N LEU A 164 -18.41 7.02 -5.12
CA LEU A 164 -19.10 5.74 -4.97
C LEU A 164 -20.54 5.86 -4.43
N ASP A 165 -20.81 6.93 -3.70
CA ASP A 165 -22.13 7.27 -3.15
C ASP A 165 -22.96 8.13 -4.11
N LYS A 166 -22.40 8.50 -5.29
CA LYS A 166 -23.03 9.37 -6.28
C LYS A 166 -23.48 10.74 -5.72
N SER A 167 -22.91 11.17 -4.58
CA SER A 167 -23.26 12.43 -3.92
C SER A 167 -22.75 13.66 -4.68
N ARG A 168 -21.74 13.49 -5.52
CA ARG A 168 -21.23 14.56 -6.39
C ARG A 168 -21.95 14.55 -7.74
N VAL A 169 -23.06 15.24 -7.81
CA VAL A 169 -23.60 15.69 -9.08
C VAL A 169 -22.71 16.82 -9.55
N THR A 170 -21.86 16.53 -10.52
CA THR A 170 -21.04 17.46 -11.33
C THR A 170 -20.13 18.45 -10.63
N LYS A 171 -18.83 18.36 -10.98
CA LYS A 171 -17.79 19.40 -10.96
C LYS A 171 -17.15 19.75 -9.62
N LYS A 172 -16.03 19.11 -9.30
CA LYS A 172 -14.75 19.83 -9.02
C LYS A 172 -13.58 18.87 -8.80
N ALA A 173 -12.42 19.31 -9.29
CA ALA A 173 -11.15 18.62 -9.23
C ALA A 173 -10.69 18.33 -7.79
N TRP A 174 -9.97 17.23 -7.64
CA TRP A 174 -9.27 16.84 -6.44
C TRP A 174 -8.03 17.70 -6.21
N ALA A 175 -7.82 18.17 -4.99
CA ALA A 175 -6.57 18.73 -4.49
C ALA A 175 -6.36 18.16 -3.08
N GLY A 176 -5.21 17.52 -2.89
CA GLY A 176 -4.87 16.85 -1.64
C GLY A 176 -4.44 17.83 -0.54
N GLU A 177 -4.67 17.43 0.69
CA GLU A 177 -4.10 18.09 1.88
C GLU A 177 -3.72 17.06 2.94
N GLN A 178 -2.48 17.19 3.45
CA GLN A 178 -1.89 16.35 4.48
C GLN A 178 -2.15 16.94 5.87
N GLY A 179 -2.35 16.11 6.85
CA GLY A 179 -2.40 16.50 8.25
C GLY A 179 -1.77 15.47 9.19
N ASN A 180 -0.68 15.88 9.82
CA ASN A 180 0.11 15.15 10.82
C ASN A 180 -0.51 15.23 12.20
N THR A 181 -0.45 14.17 13.01
CA THR A 181 -0.26 14.31 14.47
C THR A 181 0.33 13.04 15.11
N ALA A 182 1.36 13.27 15.93
CA ALA A 182 2.09 12.27 16.72
C ALA A 182 1.57 12.21 18.17
N ALA A 183 1.70 11.05 18.84
CA ALA A 183 1.77 10.98 20.31
C ALA A 183 2.42 9.69 20.84
N LYS A 184 3.08 9.84 21.99
CA LYS A 184 4.10 9.02 22.66
C LYS A 184 3.55 7.95 23.62
N SER A 185 4.43 6.99 23.88
CA SER A 185 4.84 6.41 25.18
C SER A 185 4.55 4.93 25.45
N GLY A 186 5.45 4.30 26.05
CA GLY A 186 6.05 3.03 26.14
C GLY A 186 5.64 2.16 27.33
N ALA A 187 5.87 0.85 27.19
CA ALA A 187 5.91 -0.13 28.26
C ALA A 187 6.78 -1.35 27.90
N LYS A 188 7.36 -1.96 28.91
CA LYS A 188 8.40 -2.98 28.90
C LYS A 188 7.83 -4.40 28.67
N ALA A 189 8.46 -5.21 27.81
CA ALA A 189 8.00 -6.56 27.45
C ALA A 189 8.78 -7.68 28.19
N PRO A 190 8.15 -8.85 28.44
CA PRO A 190 8.80 -10.01 29.04
C PRO A 190 9.54 -10.88 28.01
N ALA A 191 10.57 -11.60 28.47
CA ALA A 191 11.41 -12.50 27.69
C ALA A 191 10.64 -13.74 27.19
N VAL A 192 10.94 -14.20 26.00
CA VAL A 192 10.28 -15.33 25.32
C VAL A 192 11.25 -16.48 25.11
N ALA A 193 10.77 -17.68 25.43
CA ALA A 193 11.47 -18.95 25.24
C ALA A 193 11.51 -19.34 23.75
N ASN A 194 12.58 -20.02 23.34
CA ASN A 194 12.78 -20.55 21.98
C ASN A 194 11.62 -21.49 21.60
N MET A 195 10.79 -21.06 20.66
CA MET A 195 9.79 -21.89 19.99
C MET A 195 10.03 -21.86 18.49
N ASN A 196 9.93 -23.01 17.86
CA ASN A 196 10.02 -23.11 16.41
C ASN A 196 8.71 -22.64 15.78
N TYR A 197 8.70 -21.43 15.23
CA TYR A 197 7.53 -20.83 14.59
C TYR A 197 7.60 -21.01 13.06
N SER A 198 6.45 -21.20 12.41
CA SER A 198 6.34 -20.96 10.97
C SER A 198 6.45 -19.46 10.66
N ASP A 199 6.82 -19.08 9.43
CA ASP A 199 7.03 -17.68 9.02
C ASP A 199 5.83 -16.79 9.38
N LYS A 200 4.62 -17.27 9.10
CA LYS A 200 3.37 -16.56 9.44
C LYS A 200 3.18 -16.40 10.96
N GLN A 201 3.51 -17.42 11.74
CA GLN A 201 3.41 -17.37 13.21
C GLN A 201 4.46 -16.40 13.77
N LEU A 202 5.66 -16.39 13.21
CA LEU A 202 6.74 -15.50 13.61
C LEU A 202 6.37 -14.02 13.32
N CYS A 203 5.78 -13.74 12.18
CA CYS A 203 5.26 -12.42 11.83
C CYS A 203 4.14 -11.96 12.80
N GLU A 204 3.21 -12.86 13.17
CA GLU A 204 2.16 -12.54 14.15
C GLU A 204 2.73 -12.29 15.56
N VAL A 205 3.78 -12.99 15.95
CA VAL A 205 4.49 -12.72 17.20
C VAL A 205 5.17 -11.36 17.15
N MET A 206 5.79 -11.01 16.03
CA MET A 206 6.41 -9.69 15.82
C MET A 206 5.37 -8.58 15.92
N LYS A 207 4.23 -8.69 15.23
CA LYS A 207 3.12 -7.75 15.34
C LYS A 207 2.67 -7.52 16.78
N LYS A 208 2.43 -8.61 17.52
CA LYS A 208 2.04 -8.53 18.93
C LYS A 208 3.08 -7.83 19.79
N LYS A 209 4.36 -8.09 19.56
CA LYS A 209 5.46 -7.44 20.29
C LYS A 209 5.56 -5.95 19.96
N LEU A 210 5.41 -5.57 18.70
CA LEU A 210 5.39 -4.18 18.25
C LEU A 210 4.18 -3.42 18.82
N ALA A 211 2.99 -4.02 18.77
CA ALA A 211 1.77 -3.44 19.34
C ALA A 211 1.89 -3.22 20.86
N ALA A 212 2.48 -4.18 21.60
CA ALA A 212 2.74 -4.05 23.02
C ALA A 212 3.69 -2.89 23.39
N ARG A 213 4.49 -2.42 22.43
CA ARG A 213 5.41 -1.27 22.55
C ARG A 213 4.83 0.05 22.06
N GLY A 214 3.54 0.08 21.75
CA GLY A 214 2.82 1.29 21.37
C GLY A 214 2.81 1.57 19.87
N ALA A 215 3.25 0.66 19.03
CA ALA A 215 3.03 0.74 17.59
C ALA A 215 1.52 0.57 17.32
N ARG A 216 0.86 1.67 16.96
CA ARG A 216 -0.59 1.68 16.69
C ARG A 216 -0.85 1.38 15.21
N GLY A 217 -1.92 0.62 14.93
CA GLY A 217 -2.34 0.35 13.56
C GLY A 217 -1.66 -0.88 12.91
N ILE A 218 -1.14 -1.79 13.72
CA ILE A 218 -0.53 -3.05 13.28
C ILE A 218 -1.45 -4.23 13.57
#